data_7db6ce6ec278f419ddbcf3557ae92b1b
#
_entry.id   7db6ce6ec278f419ddbcf3557ae92b1b
#
_cell.length_a   1.000
_cell.length_b   1.000
_cell.length_c   1.000
_cell.angle_alpha   90.00
_cell.angle_beta   90.00
_cell.angle_gamma   90.00
#
_symmetry.space_group_name_H-M   'P 1'
#
loop_
_entity.id
_entity.type
_entity.pdbx_description
1 polymer ?
#
loop_
_entity_poly.entity_id
_entity_poly.type
_entity_poly.pdbx_seq_one_letter_code
_entity_poly.pdbx_strand_id
1 'polypeptide(L)'
;MVNTVLNAVEGGFDNLVTNYLQTTHAWLCMIHEQRYLQRLANCGGVPDAEFAIMTLSMYLASPATDKFKDGKQDKEFLDAVYRSVKELHRYRVEQGPCFLMVISGVLIALYEIWHGQNSTTRSTLGITISSAYYLGLDLSTSYTQSSHATGTSLLEERKRVWWALIIVDR
;
A
#
# COMPACT_ATOMS: atom_id res chain seq x y z
N MET A 1 -4.44 17.73 -4.62
CA MET A 1 -4.56 16.44 -5.30
C MET A 1 -5.00 15.31 -4.37
N VAL A 2 -4.25 14.96 -3.30
CA VAL A 2 -4.69 13.93 -2.33
C VAL A 2 -6.08 14.23 -1.77
N ASN A 3 -6.32 15.45 -1.28
CA ASN A 3 -7.64 15.87 -0.77
C ASN A 3 -8.74 15.85 -1.83
N THR A 4 -8.41 16.05 -3.12
CA THR A 4 -9.39 16.02 -4.21
C THR A 4 -9.83 14.57 -4.47
N VAL A 5 -8.90 13.62 -4.45
CA VAL A 5 -9.20 12.19 -4.60
C VAL A 5 -9.99 11.68 -3.39
N LEU A 6 -9.61 12.12 -2.19
CA LEU A 6 -10.28 11.72 -0.95
C LEU A 6 -11.72 12.25 -0.84
N ASN A 7 -11.97 13.46 -1.35
CA ASN A 7 -13.32 14.04 -1.39
C ASN A 7 -14.19 13.46 -2.52
N ALA A 8 -13.58 12.89 -3.55
CA ALA A 8 -14.30 12.24 -4.66
C ALA A 8 -14.71 10.80 -4.36
N VAL A 9 -14.11 10.17 -3.35
CA VAL A 9 -14.54 8.85 -2.87
C VAL A 9 -15.76 9.01 -1.98
N GLU A 10 -16.91 8.53 -2.43
CA GLU A 10 -18.15 8.55 -1.65
C GLU A 10 -17.94 7.89 -0.28
N GLY A 11 -18.10 8.68 0.80
CA GLY A 11 -17.93 8.22 2.17
C GLY A 11 -16.54 8.41 2.80
N GLY A 12 -15.60 9.07 2.10
CA GLY A 12 -14.31 9.49 2.66
C GLY A 12 -13.35 8.34 3.01
N PHE A 13 -12.35 8.66 3.82
CA PHE A 13 -11.29 7.75 4.27
C PHE A 13 -11.79 6.48 4.94
N ASP A 14 -12.85 6.57 5.74
CA ASP A 14 -13.33 5.45 6.56
C ASP A 14 -13.87 4.31 5.71
N ASN A 15 -14.64 4.61 4.66
CA ASN A 15 -15.17 3.59 3.75
C ASN A 15 -14.06 2.94 2.92
N LEU A 16 -13.08 3.71 2.50
CA LEU A 16 -11.93 3.24 1.75
C LEU A 16 -11.11 2.23 2.55
N VAL A 17 -10.77 2.60 3.78
CA VAL A 17 -10.01 1.76 4.72
C VAL A 17 -10.80 0.51 5.08
N THR A 18 -12.08 0.64 5.38
CA THR A 18 -12.96 -0.48 5.73
C THR A 18 -13.05 -1.48 4.58
N ASN A 19 -13.23 -1.02 3.33
CA ASN A 19 -13.26 -1.91 2.18
C ASN A 19 -11.94 -2.67 2.00
N TYR A 20 -10.80 -2.02 2.11
CA TYR A 20 -9.50 -2.68 2.03
C TYR A 20 -9.33 -3.72 3.13
N LEU A 21 -9.64 -3.38 4.38
CA LEU A 21 -9.49 -4.28 5.53
C LEU A 21 -10.39 -5.50 5.42
N GLN A 22 -11.61 -5.35 4.91
CA GLN A 22 -12.56 -6.46 4.74
C GLN A 22 -12.26 -7.36 3.54
N THR A 23 -11.48 -6.88 2.59
CA THR A 23 -11.22 -7.58 1.31
C THR A 23 -9.77 -8.00 1.17
N THR A 24 -8.93 -7.14 0.62
CA THR A 24 -7.52 -7.46 0.31
C THR A 24 -6.73 -7.81 1.55
N HIS A 25 -6.93 -7.09 2.65
CA HIS A 25 -6.24 -7.38 3.91
C HIS A 25 -6.61 -8.73 4.52
N ALA A 26 -7.81 -9.26 4.26
CA ALA A 26 -8.26 -10.54 4.78
C ALA A 26 -7.39 -11.72 4.31
N TRP A 27 -6.81 -11.64 3.10
CA TRP A 27 -5.93 -12.68 2.56
C TRP A 27 -4.45 -12.24 2.46
N LEU A 28 -4.18 -10.93 2.41
CA LEU A 28 -2.83 -10.36 2.37
C LEU A 28 -2.63 -9.37 3.53
N CYS A 29 -2.54 -9.93 4.74
CA CYS A 29 -2.47 -9.19 6.00
C CYS A 29 -1.08 -8.55 6.21
N MET A 30 -0.78 -7.46 5.50
CA MET A 30 0.50 -6.73 5.60
C MET A 30 0.51 -5.66 6.67
N ILE A 31 -0.63 -5.04 6.93
CA ILE A 31 -0.75 -3.82 7.75
C ILE A 31 -1.29 -4.19 9.13
N HIS A 32 -0.74 -3.58 10.17
CA HIS A 32 -1.30 -3.70 11.51
C HIS A 32 -2.45 -2.70 11.68
N GLU A 33 -3.69 -3.19 11.60
CA GLU A 33 -4.92 -2.40 11.59
C GLU A 33 -4.98 -1.33 12.69
N GLN A 34 -4.78 -1.73 13.95
CA GLN A 34 -4.86 -0.79 15.08
C GLN A 34 -3.83 0.34 14.97
N ARG A 35 -2.60 0.03 14.54
CA ARG A 35 -1.55 1.05 14.34
C ARG A 35 -1.90 1.99 13.19
N TYR A 36 -2.46 1.45 12.11
CA TYR A 36 -2.93 2.25 11.00
C TYR A 36 -4.05 3.22 11.43
N LEU A 37 -5.07 2.71 12.12
CA LEU A 37 -6.19 3.52 12.60
C LEU A 37 -5.76 4.58 13.63
N GLN A 38 -4.84 4.24 14.55
CA GLN A 38 -4.24 5.21 15.47
C GLN A 38 -3.50 6.33 14.73
N ARG A 39 -2.71 5.97 13.69
CA ARG A 39 -2.01 6.96 12.88
C ARG A 39 -2.99 7.86 12.13
N LEU A 40 -4.04 7.29 11.56
CA LEU A 40 -5.10 8.03 10.88
C LEU A 40 -5.78 9.03 11.83
N ALA A 41 -6.15 8.61 13.04
CA ALA A 41 -6.75 9.47 14.05
C ALA A 41 -5.82 10.62 14.48
N ASN A 42 -4.50 10.37 14.52
CA ASN A 42 -3.50 11.35 14.96
C ASN A 42 -3.05 12.31 13.83
N CYS A 43 -3.41 12.07 12.57
CA CYS A 43 -2.99 12.93 11.45
C CYS A 43 -3.62 14.33 11.44
N GLY A 44 -4.61 14.63 12.29
CA GLY A 44 -5.23 15.96 12.36
C GLY A 44 -5.82 16.46 11.04
N GLY A 45 -6.18 15.56 10.12
CA GLY A 45 -6.75 15.86 8.81
C GLY A 45 -5.74 16.05 7.67
N VAL A 46 -4.44 16.09 7.95
CA VAL A 46 -3.39 16.21 6.91
C VAL A 46 -2.38 15.06 7.09
N PRO A 47 -2.54 13.94 6.36
CA PRO A 47 -1.59 12.85 6.40
C PRO A 47 -0.24 13.26 5.82
N ASP A 48 0.85 12.72 6.36
CA ASP A 48 2.16 12.83 5.71
C ASP A 48 2.17 12.13 4.33
N ALA A 49 3.14 12.49 3.49
CA ALA A 49 3.16 12.05 2.10
C ALA A 49 3.20 10.51 1.96
N GLU A 50 4.00 9.82 2.78
CA GLU A 50 4.13 8.37 2.74
C GLU A 50 2.83 7.68 3.14
N PHE A 51 2.18 8.18 4.19
CA PHE A 51 0.92 7.65 4.68
C PHE A 51 -0.20 7.88 3.66
N ALA A 52 -0.23 9.06 3.03
CA ALA A 52 -1.18 9.37 1.96
C ALA A 52 -1.00 8.45 0.74
N ILE A 53 0.24 8.23 0.28
CA ILE A 53 0.55 7.32 -0.84
C ILE A 53 0.10 5.90 -0.49
N MET A 54 0.41 5.41 0.72
CA MET A 54 -0.01 4.08 1.17
C MET A 54 -1.53 3.95 1.19
N THR A 55 -2.25 4.93 1.71
CA THR A 55 -3.71 4.90 1.77
C THR A 55 -4.35 4.91 0.38
N LEU A 56 -3.82 5.71 -0.55
CA LEU A 56 -4.27 5.69 -1.93
C LEU A 56 -3.93 4.36 -2.64
N SER A 57 -2.81 3.73 -2.30
CA SER A 57 -2.47 2.38 -2.80
C SER A 57 -3.43 1.32 -2.25
N MET A 58 -3.90 1.44 -1.00
CA MET A 58 -4.97 0.59 -0.44
C MET A 58 -6.27 0.74 -1.23
N TYR A 59 -6.61 1.97 -1.62
CA TYR A 59 -7.78 2.22 -2.47
C TYR A 59 -7.67 1.50 -3.81
N LEU A 60 -6.55 1.62 -4.51
CA LEU A 60 -6.31 0.95 -5.77
C LEU A 60 -6.40 -0.58 -5.63
N ALA A 61 -5.84 -1.13 -4.56
CA ALA A 61 -5.84 -2.56 -4.27
C ALA A 61 -7.14 -3.05 -3.59
N SER A 62 -8.22 -2.29 -3.64
CA SER A 62 -9.53 -2.68 -3.09
C SER A 62 -10.48 -3.08 -4.23
N PRO A 63 -11.27 -4.18 -4.08
CA PRO A 63 -12.32 -4.55 -5.04
C PRO A 63 -13.42 -3.49 -5.21
N ALA A 64 -13.49 -2.49 -4.33
CA ALA A 64 -14.39 -1.35 -4.51
C ALA A 64 -14.15 -0.63 -5.85
N THR A 65 -12.92 -0.69 -6.38
CA THR A 65 -12.57 -0.15 -7.69
C THR A 65 -13.23 -0.92 -8.86
N ASP A 66 -13.63 -2.18 -8.64
CA ASP A 66 -14.35 -2.97 -9.67
C ASP A 66 -15.75 -2.44 -9.96
N LYS A 67 -16.38 -1.74 -9.01
CA LYS A 67 -17.68 -1.09 -9.21
C LYS A 67 -17.61 0.07 -10.21
N PHE A 68 -16.43 0.62 -10.43
CA PHE A 68 -16.19 1.72 -11.38
C PHE A 68 -15.90 1.24 -12.82
N LYS A 69 -16.00 -0.08 -13.08
CA LYS A 69 -15.73 -0.63 -14.43
C LYS A 69 -16.77 -0.28 -15.48
N ASP A 70 -17.99 0.08 -15.06
CA ASP A 70 -19.12 0.26 -15.97
C ASP A 70 -19.26 1.70 -16.54
N GLY A 71 -18.55 2.68 -15.96
CA GLY A 71 -18.56 4.07 -16.40
C GLY A 71 -17.23 4.50 -17.05
N LYS A 72 -17.29 5.14 -18.24
CA LYS A 72 -16.09 5.67 -18.91
C LYS A 72 -15.38 6.72 -18.05
N GLN A 73 -16.14 7.58 -17.38
CA GLN A 73 -15.64 8.65 -16.53
C GLN A 73 -14.97 8.09 -15.27
N ASP A 74 -15.50 7.03 -14.70
CA ASP A 74 -14.95 6.38 -13.52
C ASP A 74 -13.61 5.70 -13.81
N LYS A 75 -13.50 5.10 -15.00
CA LYS A 75 -12.25 4.49 -15.46
C LYS A 75 -11.15 5.55 -15.67
N GLU A 76 -11.48 6.67 -16.29
CA GLU A 76 -10.52 7.79 -16.49
C GLU A 76 -10.05 8.36 -15.14
N PHE A 77 -10.94 8.46 -14.16
CA PHE A 77 -10.59 8.87 -12.80
C PHE A 77 -9.65 7.86 -12.13
N LEU A 78 -9.97 6.57 -12.18
CA LEU A 78 -9.14 5.51 -11.58
C LEU A 78 -7.74 5.46 -12.23
N ASP A 79 -7.65 5.61 -13.55
CA ASP A 79 -6.39 5.68 -14.27
C ASP A 79 -5.57 6.92 -13.88
N ALA A 80 -6.23 8.05 -13.62
CA ALA A 80 -5.57 9.27 -13.15
C ALA A 80 -5.02 9.09 -11.72
N VAL A 81 -5.80 8.48 -10.83
CA VAL A 81 -5.37 8.14 -9.46
C VAL A 81 -4.16 7.21 -9.50
N TYR A 82 -4.25 6.12 -10.27
CA TYR A 82 -3.16 5.15 -10.41
C TYR A 82 -1.86 5.82 -10.89
N ARG A 83 -1.91 6.60 -11.97
CA ARG A 83 -0.72 7.29 -12.50
C ARG A 83 -0.10 8.21 -11.45
N SER A 84 -0.94 8.97 -10.75
CA SER A 84 -0.49 9.90 -9.72
C SER A 84 0.14 9.18 -8.53
N VAL A 85 -0.48 8.11 -8.04
CA VAL A 85 0.06 7.31 -6.93
C VAL A 85 1.39 6.69 -7.32
N LYS A 86 1.48 6.15 -8.54
CA LYS A 86 2.70 5.53 -9.03
C LYS A 86 3.86 6.53 -9.16
N GLU A 87 3.61 7.71 -9.70
CA GLU A 87 4.62 8.78 -9.83
C GLU A 87 5.08 9.27 -8.44
N LEU A 88 4.15 9.50 -7.51
CA LEU A 88 4.46 9.91 -6.15
C LEU A 88 5.26 8.83 -5.40
N HIS A 89 4.87 7.57 -5.55
CA HIS A 89 5.59 6.43 -4.98
C HIS A 89 7.03 6.39 -5.49
N ARG A 90 7.23 6.44 -6.82
CA ARG A 90 8.56 6.43 -7.43
C ARG A 90 9.40 7.59 -6.92
N TYR A 91 8.87 8.81 -6.99
CA TYR A 91 9.57 10.00 -6.49
C TYR A 91 9.97 9.87 -5.02
N ARG A 92 9.06 9.33 -4.19
CA ARG A 92 9.32 9.19 -2.76
C ARG A 92 10.37 8.12 -2.44
N VAL A 93 10.37 7.02 -3.17
CA VAL A 93 11.41 5.97 -3.06
C VAL A 93 12.79 6.50 -3.46
N GLU A 94 12.87 7.34 -4.48
CA GLU A 94 14.13 8.00 -4.90
C GLU A 94 14.71 8.93 -3.83
N GLN A 95 13.87 9.54 -2.98
CA GLN A 95 14.31 10.34 -1.82
C GLN A 95 14.84 9.51 -0.66
N GLY A 96 14.56 8.23 -0.64
CA GLY A 96 14.98 7.26 0.35
C GLY A 96 13.85 6.27 0.67
N PRO A 97 14.08 4.97 0.51
CA PRO A 97 13.07 3.98 0.76
C PRO A 97 12.67 3.94 2.23
N CYS A 98 11.38 3.79 2.51
CA CYS A 98 10.84 3.56 3.83
C CYS A 98 9.83 2.41 3.83
N PHE A 99 9.49 1.91 5.01
CA PHE A 99 8.63 0.74 5.16
C PHE A 99 7.25 0.91 4.52
N LEU A 100 6.64 2.10 4.65
CA LEU A 100 5.35 2.40 4.02
C LEU A 100 5.41 2.36 2.49
N MET A 101 6.56 2.75 1.90
CA MET A 101 6.73 2.67 0.44
C MET A 101 6.87 1.23 -0.05
N VAL A 102 7.43 0.33 0.73
CA VAL A 102 7.42 -1.11 0.39
C VAL A 102 5.99 -1.65 0.39
N ILE A 103 5.19 -1.34 1.40
CA ILE A 103 3.77 -1.71 1.44
C ILE A 103 3.03 -1.14 0.23
N SER A 104 3.20 0.14 -0.06
CA SER A 104 2.58 0.82 -1.20
C SER A 104 2.96 0.16 -2.53
N GLY A 105 4.24 -0.19 -2.70
CA GLY A 105 4.74 -0.85 -3.91
C GLY A 105 4.09 -2.22 -4.13
N VAL A 106 3.90 -3.02 -3.08
CA VAL A 106 3.17 -4.30 -3.16
C VAL A 106 1.71 -4.08 -3.58
N LEU A 107 1.03 -3.09 -3.01
CA LEU A 107 -0.36 -2.78 -3.33
C LEU A 107 -0.52 -2.25 -4.77
N ILE A 108 0.40 -1.41 -5.24
CA ILE A 108 0.42 -0.95 -6.64
C ILE A 108 0.66 -2.13 -7.58
N ALA A 109 1.59 -3.03 -7.26
CA ALA A 109 1.84 -4.21 -8.07
C ALA A 109 0.62 -5.14 -8.15
N LEU A 110 -0.12 -5.32 -7.05
CA LEU A 110 -1.39 -6.06 -7.05
C LEU A 110 -2.42 -5.44 -8.00
N TYR A 111 -2.60 -4.12 -7.94
CA TYR A 111 -3.47 -3.41 -8.86
C TYR A 111 -3.08 -3.65 -10.32
N GLU A 112 -1.78 -3.57 -10.63
CA GLU A 112 -1.24 -3.79 -11.97
C GLU A 112 -1.47 -5.21 -12.46
N ILE A 113 -1.30 -6.23 -11.58
CA ILE A 113 -1.60 -7.64 -11.90
C ILE A 113 -3.08 -7.82 -12.25
N TRP A 114 -3.98 -7.29 -11.43
CA TRP A 114 -5.42 -7.41 -11.67
C TRP A 114 -5.89 -6.72 -12.96
N HIS A 115 -5.15 -5.70 -13.41
CA HIS A 115 -5.42 -4.98 -14.65
C HIS A 115 -4.56 -5.46 -15.85
N GLY A 116 -3.82 -6.57 -15.69
CA GLY A 116 -3.02 -7.18 -16.77
C GLY A 116 -1.82 -6.35 -17.23
N GLN A 117 -1.31 -5.45 -16.37
CA GLN A 117 -0.21 -4.55 -16.72
C GLN A 117 1.17 -5.17 -16.43
N ASN A 118 1.45 -6.35 -16.99
CA ASN A 118 2.62 -7.18 -16.65
C ASN A 118 3.97 -6.47 -16.75
N SER A 119 4.17 -5.58 -17.73
CA SER A 119 5.46 -4.86 -17.89
C SER A 119 5.69 -3.84 -16.77
N THR A 120 4.64 -3.11 -16.38
CA THR A 120 4.70 -2.13 -15.30
C THR A 120 4.82 -2.79 -13.94
N THR A 121 4.16 -3.94 -13.74
CA THR A 121 4.27 -4.77 -12.52
C THR A 121 5.70 -5.17 -12.23
N ARG A 122 6.44 -5.65 -13.25
CA ARG A 122 7.85 -6.03 -13.07
C ARG A 122 8.71 -4.85 -12.63
N SER A 123 8.48 -3.67 -13.19
CA SER A 123 9.20 -2.45 -12.80
C SER A 123 8.87 -2.05 -11.36
N THR A 124 7.58 -2.08 -10.99
CA THR A 124 7.12 -1.76 -9.64
C THR A 124 7.70 -2.74 -8.61
N LEU A 125 7.62 -4.05 -8.89
CA LEU A 125 8.20 -5.08 -8.03
C LEU A 125 9.72 -4.95 -7.91
N GLY A 126 10.43 -4.70 -8.99
CA GLY A 126 11.89 -4.51 -8.95
C GLY A 126 12.32 -3.39 -8.00
N ILE A 127 11.65 -2.24 -8.07
CA ILE A 127 11.88 -1.10 -7.15
C ILE A 127 11.51 -1.48 -5.71
N THR A 128 10.39 -2.16 -5.52
CA THR A 128 9.88 -2.55 -4.20
C THR A 128 10.79 -3.59 -3.53
N ILE A 129 11.24 -4.60 -4.27
CA ILE A 129 12.18 -5.62 -3.80
C ILE A 129 13.51 -4.98 -3.39
N SER A 130 14.06 -4.10 -4.24
CA SER A 130 15.29 -3.37 -3.92
C SER A 130 15.16 -2.53 -2.65
N SER A 131 14.01 -1.87 -2.47
CA SER A 131 13.68 -1.11 -1.26
C SER A 131 13.57 -2.01 -0.03
N ALA A 132 12.96 -3.19 -0.17
CA ALA A 132 12.81 -4.17 0.90
C ALA A 132 14.17 -4.72 1.37
N TYR A 133 15.06 -5.04 0.43
CA TYR A 133 16.44 -5.42 0.76
C TYR A 133 17.22 -4.31 1.44
N TYR A 134 17.13 -3.08 0.93
CA TYR A 134 17.77 -1.92 1.55
C TYR A 134 17.35 -1.74 3.02
N LEU A 135 16.08 -2.01 3.32
CA LEU A 135 15.52 -1.94 4.68
C LEU A 135 15.78 -3.20 5.52
N GLY A 136 16.42 -4.24 4.97
CA GLY A 136 16.70 -5.49 5.64
C GLY A 136 15.45 -6.27 6.02
N LEU A 137 14.40 -6.27 5.19
CA LEU A 137 13.17 -7.00 5.48
C LEU A 137 13.36 -8.51 5.37
N ASP A 138 14.25 -8.97 4.49
CA ASP A 138 14.68 -10.36 4.35
C ASP A 138 15.35 -10.91 5.62
N LEU A 139 16.14 -10.08 6.32
CA LEU A 139 16.83 -10.45 7.53
C LEU A 139 15.89 -10.54 8.75
N SER A 140 14.73 -9.91 8.72
CA SER A 140 13.75 -9.97 9.81
C SER A 140 13.22 -11.37 10.07
N THR A 141 13.37 -12.29 9.12
CA THR A 141 13.06 -13.72 9.29
C THR A 141 14.06 -14.44 10.19
N SER A 142 15.27 -13.92 10.35
CA SER A 142 16.38 -14.54 11.09
C SER A 142 16.50 -14.04 12.54
N TYR A 143 15.93 -12.88 12.89
CA TYR A 143 16.01 -12.29 14.22
C TYR A 143 14.83 -12.74 15.10
N THR A 144 14.99 -13.88 15.76
CA THR A 144 14.00 -14.43 16.72
C THR A 144 14.25 -14.06 18.18
N GLN A 145 15.14 -13.13 18.49
CA GLN A 145 15.43 -12.81 19.88
C GLN A 145 15.66 -11.31 20.12
N SER A 146 14.61 -10.59 20.50
CA SER A 146 14.72 -9.54 21.53
C SER A 146 13.34 -9.18 22.07
N SER A 147 13.21 -9.36 23.36
CA SER A 147 12.05 -9.28 24.21
C SER A 147 11.61 -7.84 24.47
N HIS A 148 10.62 -7.35 23.76
CA HIS A 148 9.72 -6.29 24.23
C HIS A 148 8.44 -6.33 23.38
N ALA A 149 7.28 -6.32 24.00
CA ALA A 149 5.97 -6.55 23.36
C ALA A 149 5.65 -5.63 22.16
N THR A 150 6.17 -4.40 22.15
CA THR A 150 6.04 -3.47 21.01
C THR A 150 6.98 -3.82 19.84
N GLY A 151 8.13 -4.40 20.13
CA GLY A 151 9.08 -4.87 19.11
C GLY A 151 8.59 -6.09 18.32
N THR A 152 7.85 -6.99 18.98
CA THR A 152 7.31 -8.21 18.35
C THR A 152 6.26 -7.87 17.29
N SER A 153 5.38 -6.92 17.54
CA SER A 153 4.33 -6.51 16.60
C SER A 153 4.90 -5.88 15.31
N LEU A 154 5.93 -5.03 15.42
CA LEU A 154 6.58 -4.43 14.27
C LEU A 154 7.38 -5.47 13.46
N LEU A 155 8.04 -6.39 14.13
CA LEU A 155 8.78 -7.48 13.50
C LEU A 155 7.84 -8.39 12.71
N GLU A 156 6.67 -8.72 13.27
CA GLU A 156 5.65 -9.51 12.59
C GLU A 156 5.10 -8.79 11.35
N GLU A 157 4.85 -7.50 11.43
CA GLU A 157 4.41 -6.70 10.28
C GLU A 157 5.47 -6.70 9.16
N ARG A 158 6.76 -6.55 9.50
CA ARG A 158 7.88 -6.64 8.56
C ARG A 158 7.94 -8.02 7.86
N LYS A 159 7.79 -9.11 8.61
CA LYS A 159 7.74 -10.47 8.05
C LYS A 159 6.56 -10.65 7.10
N ARG A 160 5.37 -10.17 7.47
CA ARG A 160 4.18 -10.26 6.61
C ARG A 160 4.35 -9.50 5.31
N VAL A 161 4.93 -8.30 5.35
CA VAL A 161 5.22 -7.52 4.15
C VAL A 161 6.24 -8.24 3.25
N TRP A 162 7.29 -8.84 3.84
CA TRP A 162 8.25 -9.64 3.09
C TRP A 162 7.59 -10.85 2.41
N TRP A 163 6.77 -11.60 3.12
CA TRP A 163 6.03 -12.73 2.54
C TRP A 163 5.03 -12.28 1.47
N ALA A 164 4.33 -11.18 1.67
CA ALA A 164 3.43 -10.61 0.67
C ALA A 164 4.18 -10.27 -0.62
N LEU A 165 5.37 -9.67 -0.51
CA LEU A 165 6.21 -9.35 -1.65
C LEU A 165 6.63 -10.61 -2.44
N ILE A 166 7.03 -11.69 -1.74
CA ILE A 166 7.36 -12.97 -2.36
C ILE A 166 6.15 -13.60 -3.07
N ILE A 167 4.96 -13.50 -2.48
CA ILE A 167 3.72 -14.05 -3.06
C ILE A 167 3.36 -13.29 -4.34
N VAL A 168 3.49 -11.98 -4.35
CA VAL A 168 3.13 -11.13 -5.49
C VAL A 168 4.15 -11.21 -6.63
N ASP A 169 5.42 -11.52 -6.33
CA ASP A 169 6.50 -11.66 -7.33
C ASP A 169 6.42 -13.00 -8.11
N ARG A 170 5.67 -13.98 -7.63
CA ARG A 170 5.52 -15.31 -8.27
C ARG A 170 4.40 -15.37 -9.30
#